data_1b9335f63ec6faaf6a0327afc6d23e21
#
_entry.id   1b9335f63ec6faaf6a0327afc6d23e21
#
_cell.length_a   1.000
_cell.length_b   1.000
_cell.length_c   1.000
_cell.angle_alpha   90.00
_cell.angle_beta   90.00
_cell.angle_gamma   90.00
#
_symmetry.space_group_name_H-M   'P 1'
#
loop_
_entity.id
_entity.type
_entity.pdbx_description
1 polymer ?
#
loop_
_entity_poly.entity_id
_entity_poly.type
_entity_poly.pdbx_seq_one_letter_code
_entity_poly.pdbx_strand_id
1 'polypeptide(L)'
;VTGVKASDITASTLDLNWKSVGCTSYKVFIYTNGKWKNIASSTVNSCAINGLYAKTTYRFKVRACKTDDKGSNHYGAYSEEITVKTPDHTVEVINGMSYVDGVLLANKTYSLPASYDPKGLTKETSAAFKKMQTAAYKDGISLWVCSGYRSYYDQKYLYDMYCNRDG
;
A
#
# COMPACT_ATOMS: atom_id res chain seq x y z
N VAL A 1 14.90 -17.70 -15.36
CA VAL A 1 14.28 -16.36 -15.52
C VAL A 1 15.37 -15.38 -15.87
N THR A 2 15.12 -14.50 -16.85
CA THR A 2 16.08 -13.47 -17.32
C THR A 2 15.37 -12.13 -17.49
N GLY A 3 16.17 -11.04 -17.58
CA GLY A 3 15.66 -9.72 -17.87
C GLY A 3 14.78 -9.13 -16.77
N VAL A 4 15.09 -9.43 -15.51
CA VAL A 4 14.40 -8.83 -14.35
C VAL A 4 14.70 -7.34 -14.34
N LYS A 5 13.65 -6.52 -14.25
CA LYS A 5 13.73 -5.05 -14.18
C LYS A 5 12.73 -4.54 -13.16
N ALA A 6 13.04 -3.40 -12.56
CA ALA A 6 12.11 -2.66 -11.72
C ALA A 6 11.57 -1.45 -12.50
N SER A 7 10.28 -1.17 -12.32
CA SER A 7 9.58 0.02 -12.84
C SER A 7 8.67 0.60 -11.74
N ASP A 8 8.08 1.75 -12.01
CA ASP A 8 7.10 2.43 -11.14
C ASP A 8 7.56 2.54 -9.68
N ILE A 9 8.86 2.90 -9.53
CA ILE A 9 9.53 2.96 -8.24
C ILE A 9 9.08 4.20 -7.50
N THR A 10 8.43 4.00 -6.35
CA THR A 10 8.05 5.04 -5.40
C THR A 10 8.84 4.91 -4.09
N ALA A 11 8.57 5.79 -3.13
CA ALA A 11 9.17 5.72 -1.80
C ALA A 11 8.83 4.42 -1.05
N SER A 12 7.73 3.74 -1.41
CA SER A 12 7.22 2.58 -0.66
C SER A 12 6.82 1.37 -1.51
N THR A 13 6.86 1.50 -2.86
CA THR A 13 6.45 0.44 -3.80
C THR A 13 7.36 0.37 -5.01
N LEU A 14 7.36 -0.74 -5.71
CA LEU A 14 7.90 -0.89 -7.07
C LEU A 14 7.24 -2.09 -7.76
N ASP A 15 7.31 -2.11 -9.09
CA ASP A 15 6.93 -3.26 -9.90
C ASP A 15 8.18 -3.98 -10.42
N LEU A 16 8.22 -5.29 -10.22
CA LEU A 16 9.22 -6.17 -10.85
C LEU A 16 8.62 -6.81 -12.09
N ASN A 17 9.36 -6.78 -13.20
CA ASN A 17 8.98 -7.39 -14.46
C ASN A 17 10.15 -8.23 -15.00
N TRP A 18 9.86 -9.34 -15.71
CA TRP A 18 10.87 -10.24 -16.28
C TRP A 18 10.40 -10.90 -17.56
N LYS A 19 11.30 -11.59 -18.27
CA LYS A 19 10.92 -12.36 -19.45
C LYS A 19 10.14 -13.61 -19.01
N SER A 20 8.97 -13.81 -19.62
CA SER A 20 8.15 -14.99 -19.38
C SER A 20 8.87 -16.26 -19.83
N VAL A 21 8.68 -17.34 -19.06
CA VAL A 21 9.13 -18.70 -19.39
C VAL A 21 8.00 -19.68 -19.12
N GLY A 22 8.04 -20.84 -19.77
CA GLY A 22 7.03 -21.89 -19.58
C GLY A 22 7.09 -22.49 -18.15
N CYS A 23 6.30 -21.94 -17.23
CA CYS A 23 6.24 -22.38 -15.84
C CYS A 23 4.83 -22.18 -15.26
N THR A 24 4.56 -22.77 -14.11
CA THR A 24 3.28 -22.62 -13.38
C THR A 24 3.23 -21.31 -12.60
N SER A 25 4.36 -20.89 -12.04
CA SER A 25 4.47 -19.67 -11.24
C SER A 25 5.91 -19.20 -11.13
N TYR A 26 6.08 -18.00 -10.57
CA TYR A 26 7.37 -17.42 -10.23
C TYR A 26 7.44 -17.18 -8.74
N LYS A 27 8.64 -17.26 -8.17
CA LYS A 27 8.94 -16.95 -6.78
C LYS A 27 9.88 -15.75 -6.74
N VAL A 28 9.47 -14.70 -6.03
CA VAL A 28 10.23 -13.45 -5.87
C VAL A 28 10.91 -13.45 -4.53
N PHE A 29 12.19 -13.10 -4.52
CA PHE A 29 13.02 -13.06 -3.33
C PHE A 29 13.60 -11.67 -3.11
N ILE A 30 13.66 -11.25 -1.86
CA ILE A 30 14.36 -10.06 -1.37
C ILE A 30 15.54 -10.50 -0.48
N TYR A 31 16.65 -9.75 -0.57
CA TYR A 31 17.77 -9.94 0.36
C TYR A 31 17.57 -9.06 1.59
N THR A 32 17.49 -9.68 2.76
CA THR A 32 17.30 -8.99 4.03
C THR A 32 17.97 -9.77 5.18
N ASN A 33 18.56 -9.06 6.14
CA ASN A 33 19.23 -9.66 7.29
C ASN A 33 20.23 -10.77 6.92
N GLY A 34 21.04 -10.52 5.88
CA GLY A 34 22.10 -11.43 5.44
C GLY A 34 21.62 -12.67 4.66
N LYS A 35 20.32 -12.78 4.32
CA LYS A 35 19.76 -13.93 3.62
C LYS A 35 18.65 -13.57 2.63
N TRP A 36 18.44 -14.48 1.67
CA TRP A 36 17.34 -14.39 0.72
C TRP A 36 16.04 -14.91 1.34
N LYS A 37 14.99 -14.11 1.30
CA LYS A 37 13.65 -14.46 1.76
C LYS A 37 12.68 -14.43 0.57
N ASN A 38 11.88 -15.47 0.40
CA ASN A 38 10.75 -15.45 -0.52
C ASN A 38 9.68 -14.49 0.02
N ILE A 39 9.25 -13.51 -0.77
CA ILE A 39 8.27 -12.50 -0.37
C ILE A 39 6.98 -12.55 -1.18
N ALA A 40 7.01 -13.14 -2.38
CA ALA A 40 5.85 -13.22 -3.22
C ALA A 40 5.91 -14.39 -4.20
N SER A 41 4.74 -14.74 -4.73
CA SER A 41 4.57 -15.66 -5.85
C SER A 41 3.65 -15.01 -6.87
N SER A 42 3.96 -15.19 -8.16
CA SER A 42 3.15 -14.66 -9.27
C SER A 42 2.93 -15.74 -10.31
N THR A 43 1.77 -15.76 -10.94
CA THR A 43 1.46 -16.62 -12.10
C THR A 43 1.73 -15.93 -13.43
N VAL A 44 2.04 -14.64 -13.37
CA VAL A 44 2.44 -13.80 -14.52
C VAL A 44 3.89 -13.33 -14.36
N ASN A 45 4.46 -12.78 -15.41
CA ASN A 45 5.85 -12.33 -15.44
C ASN A 45 6.08 -10.94 -14.82
N SER A 46 5.27 -10.58 -13.82
CA SER A 46 5.38 -9.36 -13.04
C SER A 46 4.95 -9.57 -11.59
N CYS A 47 5.38 -8.67 -10.70
CA CYS A 47 4.99 -8.68 -9.29
C CYS A 47 5.11 -7.28 -8.69
N ALA A 48 4.02 -6.75 -8.15
CA ALA A 48 4.04 -5.53 -7.36
C ALA A 48 4.62 -5.81 -5.96
N ILE A 49 5.57 -4.99 -5.53
CA ILE A 49 6.21 -5.04 -4.22
C ILE A 49 5.81 -3.78 -3.45
N ASN A 50 5.23 -3.97 -2.28
CA ASN A 50 4.74 -2.91 -1.42
C ASN A 50 5.42 -2.96 -0.04
N GLY A 51 5.28 -1.89 0.75
CA GLY A 51 5.78 -1.83 2.12
C GLY A 51 7.30 -1.65 2.20
N LEU A 52 7.90 -1.05 1.18
CA LEU A 52 9.31 -0.65 1.19
C LEU A 52 9.49 0.63 2.00
N TYR A 53 10.70 0.86 2.48
CA TYR A 53 11.11 2.11 3.10
C TYR A 53 11.74 3.05 2.07
N ALA A 54 11.48 4.33 2.20
CA ALA A 54 12.12 5.38 1.40
C ALA A 54 13.65 5.39 1.57
N LYS A 55 14.37 5.93 0.58
CA LYS A 55 15.85 6.05 0.57
C LYS A 55 16.61 4.75 0.82
N THR A 56 15.98 3.61 0.64
CA THR A 56 16.52 2.30 1.00
C THR A 56 16.92 1.50 -0.25
N THR A 57 18.05 0.82 -0.17
CA THR A 57 18.53 -0.06 -1.24
C THR A 57 18.08 -1.48 -0.99
N TYR A 58 17.42 -2.06 -1.99
CA TYR A 58 16.93 -3.44 -1.99
C TYR A 58 17.59 -4.25 -3.08
N ARG A 59 17.73 -5.57 -2.83
CA ARG A 59 18.19 -6.53 -3.83
C ARG A 59 17.11 -7.59 -4.01
N PHE A 60 16.82 -7.89 -5.28
CA PHE A 60 15.80 -8.87 -5.66
C PHE A 60 16.36 -9.90 -6.64
N LYS A 61 15.76 -11.09 -6.63
CA LYS A 61 15.92 -12.12 -7.66
C LYS A 61 14.63 -12.93 -7.79
N VAL A 62 14.48 -13.57 -8.93
CA VAL A 62 13.27 -14.32 -9.28
C VAL A 62 13.68 -15.71 -9.78
N ARG A 63 12.88 -16.73 -9.51
CA ARG A 63 12.99 -18.02 -10.19
C ARG A 63 11.63 -18.54 -10.61
N ALA A 64 11.61 -19.31 -11.68
CA ALA A 64 10.44 -20.05 -12.14
C ALA A 64 10.18 -21.27 -11.25
N CYS A 65 8.91 -21.64 -11.14
CA CYS A 65 8.44 -22.85 -10.49
C CYS A 65 7.47 -23.57 -11.43
N LYS A 66 7.68 -24.83 -11.72
CA LYS A 66 6.77 -25.70 -12.45
C LYS A 66 6.23 -26.73 -11.47
N THR A 67 4.93 -26.79 -11.31
CA THR A 67 4.26 -27.83 -10.55
C THR A 67 3.88 -28.96 -11.49
N ASP A 68 4.25 -30.19 -11.16
CA ASP A 68 3.91 -31.37 -11.94
C ASP A 68 2.48 -31.87 -11.64
N ASP A 69 2.04 -32.89 -12.37
CA ASP A 69 0.69 -33.47 -12.24
C ASP A 69 0.45 -34.14 -10.88
N LYS A 70 1.53 -34.42 -10.11
CA LYS A 70 1.47 -34.94 -8.73
C LYS A 70 1.47 -33.86 -7.67
N GLY A 71 1.48 -32.56 -8.08
CA GLY A 71 1.52 -31.41 -7.18
C GLY A 71 2.92 -31.05 -6.64
N SER A 72 3.99 -31.70 -7.14
CA SER A 72 5.35 -31.41 -6.71
C SER A 72 5.93 -30.20 -7.43
N ASN A 73 6.63 -29.35 -6.70
CA ASN A 73 7.23 -28.12 -7.22
C ASN A 73 8.68 -28.34 -7.67
N HIS A 74 8.97 -28.02 -8.92
CA HIS A 74 10.30 -28.03 -9.53
C HIS A 74 10.75 -26.60 -9.78
N TYR A 75 11.92 -26.22 -9.27
CA TYR A 75 12.42 -24.87 -9.33
C TYR A 75 13.55 -24.72 -10.35
N GLY A 76 13.42 -23.73 -11.23
CA GLY A 76 14.48 -23.32 -12.11
C GLY A 76 15.59 -22.54 -11.40
N ALA A 77 16.65 -22.25 -12.11
CA ALA A 77 17.72 -21.37 -11.63
C ALA A 77 17.18 -19.97 -11.27
N TYR A 78 17.83 -19.33 -10.31
CA TYR A 78 17.56 -17.94 -9.99
C TYR A 78 17.97 -17.03 -11.18
N SER A 79 17.29 -15.92 -11.34
CA SER A 79 17.75 -14.83 -12.17
C SER A 79 19.04 -14.23 -11.61
N GLU A 80 19.69 -13.39 -12.41
CA GLU A 80 20.63 -12.40 -11.89
C GLU A 80 19.94 -11.53 -10.86
N GLU A 81 20.74 -11.01 -9.93
CA GLU A 81 20.25 -10.08 -8.92
C GLU A 81 20.09 -8.69 -9.50
N ILE A 82 19.03 -7.99 -9.13
CA ILE A 82 18.90 -6.57 -9.39
C ILE A 82 18.97 -5.79 -8.08
N THR A 83 19.56 -4.62 -8.15
CA THR A 83 19.64 -3.67 -7.03
C THR A 83 18.81 -2.45 -7.36
N VAL A 84 17.92 -2.06 -6.47
CA VAL A 84 17.00 -0.92 -6.62
C VAL A 84 17.07 -0.06 -5.38
N LYS A 85 17.16 1.26 -5.55
CA LYS A 85 17.06 2.22 -4.45
C LYS A 85 15.73 2.97 -4.58
N THR A 86 14.93 2.93 -3.54
CA THR A 86 13.70 3.73 -3.44
C THR A 86 14.05 5.22 -3.29
N PRO A 87 13.28 6.13 -3.93
CA PRO A 87 13.44 7.58 -3.72
C PRO A 87 13.01 8.00 -2.31
N ASP A 88 13.17 9.28 -2.03
CA ASP A 88 12.56 9.92 -0.87
C ASP A 88 11.05 10.10 -1.09
N HIS A 89 10.32 10.38 -0.02
CA HIS A 89 8.94 10.84 -0.10
C HIS A 89 8.88 12.20 -0.79
N THR A 90 7.91 12.37 -1.66
CA THR A 90 7.58 13.70 -2.22
C THR A 90 6.62 14.42 -1.26
N VAL A 91 6.92 15.69 -0.97
CA VAL A 91 6.05 16.55 -0.18
C VAL A 91 5.61 17.71 -1.04
N GLU A 92 4.31 17.88 -1.20
CA GLU A 92 3.71 18.93 -2.01
C GLU A 92 2.68 19.70 -1.19
N VAL A 93 2.55 21.01 -1.47
CA VAL A 93 1.50 21.85 -0.88
C VAL A 93 0.57 22.32 -2.00
N ILE A 94 -0.66 21.85 -1.99
CA ILE A 94 -1.68 22.18 -2.99
C ILE A 94 -2.87 22.84 -2.27
N ASN A 95 -3.18 24.08 -2.64
CA ASN A 95 -4.26 24.86 -2.03
C ASN A 95 -4.18 24.93 -0.48
N GLY A 96 -2.96 25.07 0.06
CA GLY A 96 -2.72 25.16 1.50
C GLY A 96 -2.81 23.81 2.25
N MET A 97 -2.95 22.71 1.54
CA MET A 97 -2.98 21.34 2.09
C MET A 97 -1.67 20.63 1.74
N SER A 98 -1.09 19.93 2.71
CA SER A 98 0.14 19.17 2.53
C SER A 98 -0.16 17.74 2.11
N TYR A 99 0.57 17.25 1.12
CA TYR A 99 0.47 15.88 0.62
C TYR A 99 1.85 15.21 0.71
N VAL A 100 1.87 13.95 1.10
CA VAL A 100 3.06 13.10 1.04
C VAL A 100 2.76 11.95 0.08
N ASP A 101 3.51 11.87 -1.01
CA ASP A 101 3.30 10.90 -2.10
C ASP A 101 1.84 10.92 -2.62
N GLY A 102 1.25 12.10 -2.75
CA GLY A 102 -0.13 12.29 -3.18
C GLY A 102 -1.19 11.98 -2.12
N VAL A 103 -0.80 11.56 -0.92
CA VAL A 103 -1.73 11.31 0.20
C VAL A 103 -1.84 12.57 1.07
N LEU A 104 -3.07 13.04 1.30
CA LEU A 104 -3.34 14.18 2.15
C LEU A 104 -2.86 13.94 3.58
N LEU A 105 -1.99 14.82 4.06
CA LEU A 105 -1.47 14.80 5.42
C LEU A 105 -2.22 15.79 6.30
N ALA A 106 -2.81 15.32 7.39
CA ALA A 106 -3.46 16.16 8.39
C ALA A 106 -3.05 15.73 9.80
N ASN A 107 -2.44 16.64 10.56
CA ASN A 107 -2.04 16.42 11.94
C ASN A 107 -1.83 17.76 12.66
N LYS A 108 -1.27 17.77 13.88
CA LYS A 108 -1.03 19.01 14.66
C LYS A 108 -0.08 19.99 13.98
N THR A 109 0.81 19.53 13.10
CA THR A 109 1.77 20.37 12.35
C THR A 109 1.20 20.81 11.00
N TYR A 110 0.44 19.93 10.35
CA TYR A 110 -0.13 20.12 9.02
C TYR A 110 -1.65 20.18 9.14
N SER A 111 -2.16 21.40 9.37
CA SER A 111 -3.61 21.63 9.48
C SER A 111 -4.27 21.68 8.12
N LEU A 112 -5.55 21.34 8.09
CA LEU A 112 -6.40 21.55 6.92
C LEU A 112 -6.98 22.99 6.96
N PRO A 113 -7.21 23.62 5.79
CA PRO A 113 -7.94 24.88 5.74
C PRO A 113 -9.33 24.76 6.36
N ALA A 114 -9.82 25.82 7.00
CA ALA A 114 -11.19 25.83 7.57
C ALA A 114 -12.29 25.59 6.52
N SER A 115 -11.98 25.89 5.25
CA SER A 115 -12.85 25.64 4.10
C SER A 115 -12.80 24.23 3.54
N TYR A 116 -11.93 23.36 4.09
CA TYR A 116 -11.80 21.99 3.59
C TYR A 116 -13.10 21.20 3.79
N ASP A 117 -13.64 20.69 2.69
CA ASP A 117 -14.81 19.81 2.68
C ASP A 117 -14.57 18.63 1.73
N PRO A 118 -14.38 17.41 2.26
CA PRO A 118 -14.13 16.21 1.45
C PRO A 118 -15.40 15.70 0.74
N LYS A 119 -16.56 16.38 0.89
CA LYS A 119 -17.85 15.92 0.36
C LYS A 119 -18.30 14.53 0.88
N GLY A 120 -17.84 14.17 2.09
CA GLY A 120 -18.12 12.88 2.72
C GLY A 120 -17.06 11.81 2.41
N LEU A 121 -17.46 10.54 2.44
CA LEU A 121 -16.58 9.41 2.13
C LEU A 121 -16.35 9.27 0.64
N THR A 122 -15.15 8.87 0.23
CA THR A 122 -14.87 8.52 -1.17
C THR A 122 -15.72 7.33 -1.62
N LYS A 123 -15.87 7.15 -2.92
CA LYS A 123 -16.62 5.99 -3.49
C LYS A 123 -16.00 4.66 -3.05
N GLU A 124 -14.67 4.58 -3.04
CA GLU A 124 -13.91 3.39 -2.64
C GLU A 124 -14.13 3.08 -1.16
N THR A 125 -14.02 4.09 -0.29
CA THR A 125 -14.26 3.94 1.16
C THR A 125 -15.70 3.53 1.43
N SER A 126 -16.68 4.15 0.76
CA SER A 126 -18.10 3.80 0.89
C SER A 126 -18.37 2.36 0.46
N ALA A 127 -17.78 1.92 -0.65
CA ALA A 127 -17.92 0.54 -1.13
C ALA A 127 -17.27 -0.49 -0.19
N ALA A 128 -16.08 -0.18 0.33
CA ALA A 128 -15.38 -1.03 1.31
C ALA A 128 -16.17 -1.13 2.62
N PHE A 129 -16.70 -0.01 3.12
CA PHE A 129 -17.53 0.03 4.31
C PHE A 129 -18.82 -0.80 4.15
N LYS A 130 -19.50 -0.69 2.99
CA LYS A 130 -20.69 -1.50 2.69
C LYS A 130 -20.39 -3.00 2.67
N LYS A 131 -19.24 -3.43 2.13
CA LYS A 131 -18.81 -4.84 2.20
C LYS A 131 -18.60 -5.29 3.66
N MET A 132 -17.95 -4.46 4.48
CA MET A 132 -17.75 -4.72 5.90
C MET A 132 -19.08 -4.81 6.64
N GLN A 133 -20.00 -3.87 6.43
CA GLN A 133 -21.35 -3.92 7.01
C GLN A 133 -22.07 -5.24 6.68
N THR A 134 -22.01 -5.65 5.40
CA THR A 134 -22.65 -6.89 4.95
C THR A 134 -22.06 -8.14 5.61
N ALA A 135 -20.73 -8.16 5.81
CA ALA A 135 -20.07 -9.26 6.51
C ALA A 135 -20.46 -9.29 7.99
N ALA A 136 -20.35 -8.15 8.67
CA ALA A 136 -20.69 -8.02 10.10
C ALA A 136 -22.16 -8.36 10.40
N TYR A 137 -23.07 -7.97 9.50
CA TYR A 137 -24.50 -8.29 9.66
C TYR A 137 -24.79 -9.80 9.68
N LYS A 138 -24.01 -10.60 8.92
CA LYS A 138 -24.13 -12.07 8.96
C LYS A 138 -23.73 -12.66 10.32
N ASP A 139 -22.88 -11.95 11.05
CA ASP A 139 -22.43 -12.33 12.39
C ASP A 139 -23.28 -11.66 13.49
N GLY A 140 -24.43 -11.06 13.13
CA GLY A 140 -25.35 -10.39 14.06
C GLY A 140 -24.87 -9.01 14.53
N ILE A 141 -23.85 -8.42 13.87
CA ILE A 141 -23.28 -7.14 14.25
C ILE A 141 -23.77 -6.05 13.30
N SER A 142 -24.41 -5.00 13.85
CA SER A 142 -24.79 -3.81 13.08
C SER A 142 -23.70 -2.74 13.16
N LEU A 143 -23.19 -2.31 12.00
CA LEU A 143 -22.21 -1.24 11.88
C LEU A 143 -22.83 -0.01 11.22
N TRP A 144 -22.51 1.18 11.72
CA TRP A 144 -22.89 2.46 11.11
C TRP A 144 -21.76 3.46 11.16
N VAL A 145 -21.81 4.46 10.28
CA VAL A 145 -20.89 5.60 10.30
C VAL A 145 -21.36 6.58 11.36
N CYS A 146 -20.65 6.69 12.46
CA CYS A 146 -20.97 7.62 13.54
C CYS A 146 -20.73 9.09 13.13
N SER A 147 -19.64 9.37 12.40
CA SER A 147 -19.28 10.70 11.91
C SER A 147 -18.46 10.57 10.63
N GLY A 148 -19.10 10.71 9.47
CA GLY A 148 -18.45 10.62 8.16
C GLY A 148 -17.67 11.88 7.78
N TYR A 149 -18.15 13.03 8.22
CA TYR A 149 -17.54 14.35 8.07
C TYR A 149 -17.97 15.26 9.22
N ARG A 150 -17.06 16.13 9.60
CA ARG A 150 -17.33 17.20 10.56
C ARG A 150 -16.70 18.48 10.04
N SER A 151 -17.51 19.54 9.90
CA SER A 151 -17.01 20.84 9.48
C SER A 151 -16.05 21.43 10.51
N TYR A 152 -15.24 22.40 10.08
CA TYR A 152 -14.38 23.17 10.99
C TYR A 152 -15.17 23.78 12.15
N TYR A 153 -16.33 24.35 11.85
CA TYR A 153 -17.17 25.03 12.86
C TYR A 153 -17.80 24.04 13.86
N ASP A 154 -18.25 22.87 13.39
CA ASP A 154 -18.75 21.80 14.27
C ASP A 154 -17.63 21.27 15.17
N GLN A 155 -16.43 21.07 14.61
CA GLN A 155 -15.28 20.62 15.38
C GLN A 155 -14.85 21.66 16.41
N LYS A 156 -14.84 22.94 16.02
CA LYS A 156 -14.52 24.04 16.95
C LYS A 156 -15.54 24.13 18.07
N TYR A 157 -16.83 24.07 17.76
CA TYR A 157 -17.89 24.07 18.77
C TYR A 157 -17.72 22.94 19.80
N LEU A 158 -17.45 21.71 19.33
CA LEU A 158 -17.21 20.58 20.22
C LEU A 158 -15.95 20.76 21.07
N TYR A 159 -14.89 21.27 20.46
CA TYR A 159 -13.63 21.55 21.18
C TYR A 159 -13.88 22.58 22.30
N ASP A 160 -14.50 23.71 21.98
CA ASP A 160 -14.81 24.76 22.96
C ASP A 160 -15.73 24.22 24.07
N MET A 161 -16.74 23.42 23.72
CA MET A 161 -17.64 22.78 24.68
C MET A 161 -16.90 21.86 25.65
N TYR A 162 -15.99 21.04 25.17
CA TYR A 162 -15.20 20.12 26.01
C TYR A 162 -14.20 20.90 26.88
N CYS A 163 -13.52 21.91 26.34
CA CYS A 163 -12.62 22.77 27.13
C CYS A 163 -13.35 23.48 28.25
N ASN A 164 -14.58 23.98 28.00
CA ASN A 164 -15.39 24.65 29.03
C ASN A 164 -15.95 23.69 30.10
N ARG A 165 -16.15 22.42 29.73
CA ARG A 165 -16.66 21.40 30.66
C ARG A 165 -15.57 20.77 31.51
N ASP A 166 -14.44 20.48 30.94
CA ASP A 166 -13.40 19.62 31.51
C ASP A 166 -12.18 20.43 32.04
N GLY A 167 -12.16 21.77 31.84
CA GLY A 167 -11.10 22.70 32.29
C GLY A 167 -10.01 22.87 31.27
#